data_81f64aa6884b7af88b8e1f0559ea9f3b
#
_entry.id   81f64aa6884b7af88b8e1f0559ea9f3b
#
_cell.length_a   1.000
_cell.length_b   1.000
_cell.length_c   1.000
_cell.angle_alpha   90.00
_cell.angle_beta   90.00
_cell.angle_gamma   90.00
#
_symmetry.space_group_name_H-M   'P 1'
#
loop_
_entity.id
_entity.type
_entity.pdbx_description
1 polymer ?
#
loop_
_entity_poly.entity_id
_entity_poly.type
_entity_poly.pdbx_seq_one_letter_code
_entity_poly.pdbx_strand_id
1 'polypeptide(L)'
;DDDLPERLETAFIIDRIKPQGSKIDEPLLSGTYVPVRYKKWQHLLGFHSWMPFYADIEEIKADPTAVRPGFTLFSQNQLSTLTTSTGYEYYDGLHKVHSTVKWEGWYPVYEGRINYGDRPAIFKQDNNTADPAEVDPGINFTNTLSLPLHFSTGKFHQFLQPSFSSLYQNNYIHIKEESRYDYGQTQLTGRIYFYNSRNSSMRDIYPRLAQVVDLNFSIYPWDKDFYGSVTSLQTSFFFPGIFANNVLRLRYENEFLTTAKFLMPNRIHFPRGYKNIISEEISFISCDYKAPLIYPDFNIASLLYLKRIRAGIFYDF
;
A
#
# COMPACT_ATOMS: atom_id res chain seq x y z
N ASP A 1 -21.25 15.43 44.16
CA ASP A 1 -20.08 15.92 44.94
C ASP A 1 -18.99 14.88 45.13
N ASP A 2 -18.79 14.00 44.13
CA ASP A 2 -17.78 12.92 44.22
C ASP A 2 -16.84 12.84 43.02
N ASP A 3 -16.42 14.00 42.45
CA ASP A 3 -15.58 13.99 41.25
C ASP A 3 -14.20 14.63 41.43
N LEU A 4 -13.59 14.52 42.60
CA LEU A 4 -12.33 15.22 42.88
C LEU A 4 -11.13 14.39 43.40
N PRO A 5 -11.01 13.06 43.27
CA PRO A 5 -9.76 12.37 43.62
C PRO A 5 -8.73 12.28 42.53
N GLU A 6 -9.12 12.19 41.25
CA GLU A 6 -8.19 11.85 40.15
C GLU A 6 -7.30 13.00 39.69
N ARG A 7 -7.76 14.25 39.83
CA ARG A 7 -6.95 15.45 39.54
C ARG A 7 -5.89 15.77 40.60
N LEU A 8 -6.13 15.32 41.83
CA LEU A 8 -5.16 15.54 42.91
C LEU A 8 -3.99 14.56 42.84
N GLU A 9 -4.20 13.32 42.40
CA GLU A 9 -3.10 12.36 42.26
C GLU A 9 -2.11 12.71 41.15
N THR A 10 -2.58 13.24 40.04
CA THR A 10 -1.71 13.71 38.95
C THR A 10 -0.92 14.96 39.36
N ALA A 11 -1.48 15.85 40.14
CA ALA A 11 -0.76 17.00 40.68
C ALA A 11 0.31 16.59 41.70
N PHE A 12 0.06 15.57 42.52
CA PHE A 12 1.02 15.05 43.48
C PHE A 12 2.21 14.31 42.83
N ILE A 13 2.00 13.68 41.68
CA ILE A 13 3.07 13.02 40.93
C ILE A 13 3.99 14.05 40.27
N ILE A 14 3.46 15.13 39.75
CA ILE A 14 4.25 16.21 39.15
C ILE A 14 5.10 16.96 40.19
N ASP A 15 4.59 17.16 41.40
CA ASP A 15 5.35 17.80 42.47
C ASP A 15 6.47 16.93 43.07
N ARG A 16 6.39 15.61 42.92
CA ARG A 16 7.47 14.68 43.32
C ARG A 16 8.60 14.59 42.32
N ILE A 17 8.38 15.03 41.08
CA ILE A 17 9.42 15.17 40.06
C ILE A 17 9.93 16.63 40.07
N LYS A 18 10.23 17.19 41.23
CA LYS A 18 11.14 18.32 41.28
C LYS A 18 12.51 17.78 40.93
N PRO A 19 13.12 18.18 39.83
CA PRO A 19 14.49 17.81 39.55
C PRO A 19 15.31 18.33 40.70
N GLN A 20 15.91 17.43 41.46
CA GLN A 20 16.87 17.71 42.47
C GLN A 20 17.99 18.51 41.75
N GLY A 21 18.03 19.81 42.01
CA GLY A 21 18.98 20.83 41.62
C GLY A 21 20.24 20.41 40.84
N SER A 22 20.11 19.82 39.67
CA SER A 22 21.12 20.06 38.66
C SER A 22 20.91 21.49 38.22
N LYS A 23 21.84 22.38 38.59
CA LYS A 23 22.03 23.59 37.81
C LYS A 23 22.14 23.08 36.37
N ILE A 24 21.04 23.19 35.60
CA ILE A 24 21.11 23.15 34.16
C ILE A 24 21.95 24.41 33.91
N ASP A 25 23.25 24.23 33.67
CA ASP A 25 24.05 25.28 33.09
C ASP A 25 23.24 25.67 31.87
N GLU A 26 22.64 26.86 31.94
CA GLU A 26 21.96 27.46 30.79
C GLU A 26 22.94 27.32 29.63
N PRO A 27 22.61 26.55 28.58
CA PRO A 27 23.53 26.43 27.47
C PRO A 27 23.80 27.85 27.03
N LEU A 28 25.08 28.17 26.94
CA LEU A 28 25.61 29.47 26.44
C LEU A 28 25.13 29.68 24.99
N LEU A 29 23.83 29.82 24.79
CA LEU A 29 23.19 30.29 23.57
C LEU A 29 23.15 31.83 23.60
N SER A 30 24.31 32.46 23.94
CA SER A 30 24.49 33.89 23.77
C SER A 30 24.80 34.29 22.31
N GLY A 31 24.67 33.36 21.38
CA GLY A 31 24.67 33.69 19.95
C GLY A 31 23.33 34.24 19.55
N THR A 32 23.27 35.49 19.08
CA THR A 32 22.09 36.04 18.46
C THR A 32 21.72 35.16 17.26
N TYR A 33 20.77 34.22 17.44
CA TYR A 33 20.30 33.41 16.37
C TYR A 33 19.51 34.26 15.37
N VAL A 34 20.08 34.48 14.20
CA VAL A 34 19.40 35.15 13.10
C VAL A 34 18.64 34.12 12.30
N PRO A 35 17.29 34.12 12.32
CA PRO A 35 16.53 33.14 11.56
C PRO A 35 16.77 33.36 10.06
N VAL A 36 17.27 32.29 9.41
CA VAL A 36 17.48 32.30 7.96
C VAL A 36 16.29 31.59 7.31
N ARG A 37 15.79 32.20 6.21
CA ARG A 37 14.67 31.59 5.47
C ARG A 37 15.08 30.22 4.93
N TYR A 38 14.40 29.16 5.37
CA TYR A 38 14.62 27.80 4.89
C TYR A 38 14.23 27.67 3.41
N LYS A 39 15.18 27.27 2.57
CA LYS A 39 14.96 27.03 1.15
C LYS A 39 14.80 25.54 0.92
N LYS A 40 13.55 25.08 0.76
CA LYS A 40 13.20 23.66 0.62
C LYS A 40 14.04 22.91 -0.43
N TRP A 41 14.31 23.56 -1.57
CA TRP A 41 15.03 22.91 -2.69
C TRP A 41 16.53 22.70 -2.43
N GLN A 42 17.16 23.48 -1.56
CA GLN A 42 18.59 23.33 -1.23
C GLN A 42 18.89 22.14 -0.32
N HIS A 43 17.88 21.65 0.38
CA HIS A 43 18.01 20.57 1.34
C HIS A 43 17.09 19.38 0.98
N LEU A 44 16.89 19.15 -0.32
CA LEU A 44 16.01 18.07 -0.79
C LEU A 44 16.58 16.70 -0.48
N LEU A 45 17.88 16.52 -0.63
CA LEU A 45 18.55 15.26 -0.43
C LEU A 45 19.48 15.33 0.78
N GLY A 46 19.10 14.70 1.88
CA GLY A 46 19.90 14.50 3.07
C GLY A 46 20.08 13.01 3.33
N PHE A 47 21.15 12.41 2.79
CA PHE A 47 21.45 11.00 3.07
C PHE A 47 21.71 10.82 4.57
N HIS A 48 20.91 10.00 5.22
CA HIS A 48 20.98 9.83 6.69
C HIS A 48 21.23 8.38 7.10
N SER A 49 20.94 7.40 6.24
CA SER A 49 21.14 5.99 6.57
C SER A 49 21.32 5.15 5.32
N TRP A 50 21.93 3.98 5.52
CA TRP A 50 22.08 2.97 4.50
C TRP A 50 21.96 1.56 5.10
N MET A 51 21.60 0.59 4.29
CA MET A 51 21.61 -0.83 4.65
C MET A 51 22.52 -1.60 3.70
N PRO A 52 23.34 -2.56 4.22
CA PRO A 52 24.22 -3.39 3.40
C PRO A 52 23.50 -4.54 2.70
N PHE A 53 22.23 -4.39 2.40
CA PHE A 53 21.37 -5.31 1.67
C PHE A 53 20.23 -4.54 1.02
N TYR A 54 19.61 -5.13 0.01
CA TYR A 54 18.37 -4.62 -0.54
C TYR A 54 17.18 -5.24 0.19
N ALA A 55 16.24 -4.39 0.56
CA ALA A 55 15.00 -4.78 1.19
C ALA A 55 13.87 -3.83 0.79
N ASP A 56 12.83 -4.36 0.17
CA ASP A 56 11.58 -3.63 -0.03
C ASP A 56 10.70 -3.80 1.20
N ILE A 57 10.23 -2.69 1.76
CA ILE A 57 9.42 -2.69 2.99
C ILE A 57 8.09 -3.43 2.78
N GLU A 58 7.53 -3.36 1.58
CA GLU A 58 6.27 -4.03 1.25
C GLU A 58 6.47 -5.54 1.08
N GLU A 59 7.56 -5.96 0.41
CA GLU A 59 7.93 -7.37 0.30
C GLU A 59 8.26 -7.98 1.66
N ILE A 60 9.01 -7.28 2.51
CA ILE A 60 9.36 -7.78 3.86
C ILE A 60 8.13 -7.95 4.75
N LYS A 61 7.10 -7.11 4.61
CA LYS A 61 5.84 -7.29 5.34
C LYS A 61 5.11 -8.56 4.94
N ALA A 62 5.21 -8.96 3.67
CA ALA A 62 4.61 -10.18 3.14
C ALA A 62 5.49 -11.40 3.40
N ASP A 63 6.79 -11.26 3.22
CA ASP A 63 7.82 -12.29 3.44
C ASP A 63 9.04 -11.69 4.14
N PRO A 64 9.21 -11.93 5.45
CA PRO A 64 10.37 -11.43 6.22
C PRO A 64 11.73 -11.94 5.70
N THR A 65 11.76 -12.96 4.85
CA THR A 65 12.99 -13.51 4.27
C THR A 65 13.37 -12.84 2.94
N ALA A 66 12.58 -11.91 2.44
CA ALA A 66 12.79 -11.19 1.17
C ALA A 66 13.94 -10.16 1.23
N VAL A 67 15.05 -10.54 1.86
CA VAL A 67 16.29 -9.74 1.91
C VAL A 67 17.23 -10.26 0.83
N ARG A 68 17.74 -9.35 -0.03
CA ARG A 68 18.58 -9.72 -1.17
C ARG A 68 19.95 -9.08 -1.07
N PRO A 69 21.00 -9.71 -1.63
CA PRO A 69 22.34 -9.12 -1.69
C PRO A 69 22.30 -7.77 -2.45
N GLY A 70 22.85 -6.73 -1.83
CA GLY A 70 22.84 -5.41 -2.41
C GLY A 70 23.07 -4.32 -1.38
N PHE A 71 22.55 -3.14 -1.63
CA PHE A 71 22.52 -2.05 -0.67
C PHE A 71 21.31 -1.13 -0.92
N THR A 72 20.90 -0.42 0.11
CA THR A 72 19.84 0.58 0.03
C THR A 72 20.29 1.86 0.73
N LEU A 73 20.10 2.99 0.07
CA LEU A 73 20.37 4.33 0.58
C LEU A 73 19.04 5.04 0.88
N PHE A 74 18.97 5.68 2.02
CA PHE A 74 17.82 6.49 2.42
C PHE A 74 18.20 7.96 2.52
N SER A 75 17.35 8.78 1.98
CA SER A 75 17.48 10.22 2.07
C SER A 75 16.15 10.85 2.48
N GLN A 76 16.23 11.84 3.33
CA GLN A 76 15.09 12.59 3.81
C GLN A 76 15.47 14.06 3.96
N ASN A 77 14.57 14.96 3.59
CA ASN A 77 14.78 16.36 3.87
C ASN A 77 14.49 16.68 5.35
N GLN A 78 14.97 17.82 5.83
CA GLN A 78 14.81 18.22 7.24
C GLN A 78 13.36 18.33 7.71
N LEU A 79 12.42 18.58 6.80
CA LEU A 79 10.99 18.67 7.09
C LEU A 79 10.23 17.38 6.91
N SER A 80 10.91 16.28 6.55
CA SER A 80 10.31 14.97 6.27
C SER A 80 9.24 15.01 5.16
N THR A 81 9.25 16.04 4.33
CA THR A 81 8.29 16.21 3.23
C THR A 81 8.77 15.62 1.90
N LEU A 82 10.05 15.26 1.81
CA LEU A 82 10.61 14.49 0.71
C LEU A 82 11.41 13.34 1.30
N THR A 83 11.02 12.13 0.95
CA THR A 83 11.77 10.91 1.27
C THR A 83 12.16 10.21 -0.01
N THR A 84 13.40 9.72 -0.06
CA THR A 84 13.89 8.91 -1.18
C THR A 84 14.54 7.66 -0.66
N SER A 85 14.31 6.55 -1.35
CA SER A 85 15.10 5.34 -1.19
C SER A 85 15.65 4.92 -2.54
N THR A 86 16.93 4.62 -2.59
CA THR A 86 17.59 4.10 -3.80
C THR A 86 18.35 2.86 -3.42
N GLY A 87 18.06 1.77 -4.10
CA GLY A 87 18.64 0.47 -3.83
C GLY A 87 19.24 -0.16 -5.07
N TYR A 88 20.23 -0.98 -4.85
CA TYR A 88 20.79 -1.92 -5.81
C TYR A 88 20.66 -3.33 -5.24
N GLU A 89 20.25 -4.26 -6.08
CA GLU A 89 20.24 -5.68 -5.74
C GLU A 89 20.89 -6.52 -6.84
N TYR A 90 21.46 -7.64 -6.42
CA TYR A 90 21.87 -8.71 -7.30
C TYR A 90 21.04 -9.95 -6.99
N TYR A 91 20.17 -10.32 -7.92
CA TYR A 91 19.27 -11.45 -7.74
C TYR A 91 19.01 -12.16 -9.07
N ASP A 92 19.02 -13.49 -9.03
CA ASP A 92 18.81 -14.38 -10.20
C ASP A 92 19.75 -14.06 -11.38
N GLY A 93 21.02 -13.71 -11.08
CA GLY A 93 22.02 -13.35 -12.09
C GLY A 93 21.83 -11.97 -12.72
N LEU A 94 20.89 -11.16 -12.25
CA LEU A 94 20.58 -9.84 -12.74
C LEU A 94 21.01 -8.74 -11.80
N HIS A 95 21.47 -7.64 -12.37
CA HIS A 95 21.78 -6.40 -11.66
C HIS A 95 20.57 -5.48 -11.75
N LYS A 96 19.96 -5.15 -10.61
CA LYS A 96 18.75 -4.34 -10.57
C LYS A 96 18.98 -3.08 -9.74
N VAL A 97 18.36 -2.00 -10.18
CA VAL A 97 18.38 -0.70 -9.48
C VAL A 97 16.94 -0.25 -9.25
N HIS A 98 16.67 0.18 -8.02
CA HIS A 98 15.36 0.66 -7.60
C HIS A 98 15.51 2.06 -7.01
N SER A 99 14.61 2.94 -7.35
CA SER A 99 14.55 4.26 -6.73
C SER A 99 13.10 4.67 -6.54
N THR A 100 12.78 5.09 -5.31
CA THR A 100 11.47 5.61 -4.93
C THR A 100 11.63 7.00 -4.37
N VAL A 101 10.82 7.93 -4.83
CA VAL A 101 10.75 9.30 -4.37
C VAL A 101 9.34 9.60 -3.93
N LYS A 102 9.14 10.01 -2.67
CA LYS A 102 7.84 10.41 -2.14
C LYS A 102 7.89 11.86 -1.70
N TRP A 103 6.98 12.67 -2.23
CA TRP A 103 6.85 14.08 -1.92
C TRP A 103 5.51 14.38 -1.23
N GLU A 104 5.59 14.86 0.00
CA GLU A 104 4.47 15.25 0.85
C GLU A 104 4.49 16.75 1.20
N GLY A 105 5.26 17.53 0.47
CA GLY A 105 5.39 18.98 0.69
C GLY A 105 4.22 19.81 0.18
N TRP A 106 3.32 19.18 -0.59
CA TRP A 106 2.04 19.70 -1.01
C TRP A 106 0.92 18.93 -0.32
N TYR A 107 -0.30 19.42 -0.45
CA TYR A 107 -1.44 18.67 0.05
C TYR A 107 -1.67 17.35 -0.74
N PRO A 108 -1.59 17.31 -2.09
CA PRO A 108 -1.45 16.06 -2.82
C PRO A 108 -0.09 15.41 -2.55
N VAL A 109 -0.10 14.10 -2.35
CA VAL A 109 1.11 13.28 -2.21
C VAL A 109 1.52 12.78 -3.58
N TYR A 110 2.77 13.03 -3.96
CA TYR A 110 3.37 12.47 -5.15
C TYR A 110 4.33 11.35 -4.79
N GLU A 111 4.25 10.23 -5.51
CA GLU A 111 5.18 9.11 -5.42
C GLU A 111 5.65 8.71 -6.82
N GLY A 112 6.96 8.76 -7.04
CA GLY A 112 7.61 8.26 -8.24
C GLY A 112 8.46 7.04 -7.92
N ARG A 113 8.34 5.96 -8.69
CA ARG A 113 9.15 4.75 -8.54
C ARG A 113 9.72 4.36 -9.89
N ILE A 114 11.01 4.04 -9.93
CA ILE A 114 11.68 3.49 -11.08
C ILE A 114 12.40 2.20 -10.67
N ASN A 115 12.19 1.14 -11.44
CA ASN A 115 12.89 -0.13 -11.32
C ASN A 115 13.55 -0.43 -12.66
N TYR A 116 14.80 -0.84 -12.64
CA TYR A 116 15.59 -1.16 -13.82
C TYR A 116 16.36 -2.45 -13.61
N GLY A 117 16.50 -3.27 -14.64
CA GLY A 117 17.32 -4.48 -14.64
C GLY A 117 16.55 -5.78 -14.44
N ASP A 118 15.22 -5.73 -14.30
CA ASP A 118 14.37 -6.92 -14.28
C ASP A 118 14.26 -7.58 -15.66
N ARG A 119 13.65 -8.74 -15.73
CA ARG A 119 13.26 -9.35 -17.00
C ARG A 119 11.91 -8.80 -17.41
N PRO A 120 11.76 -8.18 -18.59
CA PRO A 120 10.46 -7.76 -19.08
C PRO A 120 9.57 -8.97 -19.34
N ALA A 121 8.27 -8.82 -19.16
CA ALA A 121 7.33 -9.87 -19.51
C ALA A 121 7.20 -9.98 -21.05
N ILE A 122 7.09 -11.21 -21.54
CA ILE A 122 6.91 -11.51 -22.95
C ILE A 122 5.53 -12.14 -23.11
N PHE A 123 4.61 -11.41 -23.72
CA PHE A 123 3.26 -11.86 -23.99
C PHE A 123 3.16 -12.50 -25.37
N LYS A 124 2.75 -13.77 -25.43
CA LYS A 124 2.58 -14.52 -26.68
C LYS A 124 1.18 -15.10 -26.73
N GLN A 125 0.59 -15.15 -27.92
CA GLN A 125 -0.68 -15.85 -28.13
C GLN A 125 -0.51 -17.35 -28.28
N ASP A 126 0.69 -17.79 -28.71
CA ASP A 126 1.01 -19.21 -28.94
C ASP A 126 2.35 -19.55 -28.27
N ASN A 127 2.38 -20.64 -27.51
CA ASN A 127 3.57 -21.12 -26.83
C ASN A 127 4.68 -21.61 -27.81
N ASN A 128 4.33 -21.88 -29.08
CA ASN A 128 5.30 -22.29 -30.11
C ASN A 128 6.06 -21.09 -30.74
N THR A 129 5.67 -19.86 -30.42
CA THR A 129 6.38 -18.67 -30.92
C THR A 129 7.73 -18.55 -30.22
N ALA A 130 8.82 -18.44 -30.98
CA ALA A 130 10.16 -18.19 -30.44
C ALA A 130 10.20 -16.88 -29.67
N ASP A 131 11.06 -16.79 -28.64
CA ASP A 131 11.29 -15.54 -27.93
C ASP A 131 12.00 -14.52 -28.85
N PRO A 132 11.88 -13.22 -28.55
CA PRO A 132 12.65 -12.21 -29.28
C PRO A 132 14.15 -12.52 -29.16
N ALA A 133 14.87 -12.32 -30.25
CA ALA A 133 16.31 -12.66 -30.33
C ALA A 133 17.14 -11.86 -29.32
N GLU A 134 16.72 -10.66 -29.01
CA GLU A 134 17.36 -9.76 -28.05
C GLU A 134 16.28 -9.16 -27.14
N VAL A 135 16.53 -9.14 -25.84
CA VAL A 135 15.61 -8.61 -24.83
C VAL A 135 16.37 -7.60 -23.97
N ASP A 136 15.94 -6.35 -24.05
CA ASP A 136 16.48 -5.27 -23.22
C ASP A 136 16.16 -5.52 -21.73
N PRO A 137 16.99 -4.98 -20.82
CA PRO A 137 16.66 -5.01 -19.40
C PRO A 137 15.31 -4.35 -19.13
N GLY A 138 14.52 -4.95 -18.24
CA GLY A 138 13.22 -4.43 -17.85
C GLY A 138 13.31 -3.04 -17.21
N ILE A 139 12.45 -2.15 -17.65
CA ILE A 139 12.23 -0.82 -17.07
C ILE A 139 10.78 -0.74 -16.61
N ASN A 140 10.59 -0.32 -15.37
CA ASN A 140 9.29 -0.08 -14.80
C ASN A 140 9.30 1.31 -14.15
N PHE A 141 8.49 2.22 -14.66
CA PHE A 141 8.40 3.59 -14.17
C PHE A 141 6.96 3.90 -13.77
N THR A 142 6.75 4.13 -12.48
CA THR A 142 5.43 4.42 -11.90
C THR A 142 5.42 5.83 -11.33
N ASN A 143 4.41 6.61 -11.65
CA ASN A 143 4.10 7.88 -11.02
C ASN A 143 2.70 7.81 -10.43
N THR A 144 2.55 8.23 -9.19
CA THR A 144 1.26 8.28 -8.52
C THR A 144 1.08 9.63 -7.85
N LEU A 145 -0.06 10.25 -8.12
CA LEU A 145 -0.53 11.44 -7.43
C LEU A 145 -1.78 11.05 -6.65
N SER A 146 -1.77 11.25 -5.34
CA SER A 146 -2.90 10.92 -4.47
C SER A 146 -3.27 12.07 -3.56
N LEU A 147 -4.57 12.16 -3.23
CA LEU A 147 -5.12 13.19 -2.35
C LEU A 147 -5.77 12.53 -1.13
N PRO A 148 -5.03 12.31 -0.03
CA PRO A 148 -5.55 11.66 1.16
C PRO A 148 -6.41 12.64 1.97
N LEU A 149 -7.73 12.49 1.92
CA LEU A 149 -8.70 13.31 2.63
C LEU A 149 -9.20 12.57 3.87
N HIS A 150 -8.89 13.09 5.04
CA HIS A 150 -9.33 12.55 6.31
C HIS A 150 -10.49 13.37 6.88
N PHE A 151 -11.64 12.72 7.05
CA PHE A 151 -12.81 13.32 7.68
C PHE A 151 -13.15 12.47 8.91
N SER A 152 -13.01 13.01 10.09
CA SER A 152 -13.37 12.30 11.32
C SER A 152 -14.46 13.07 12.03
N THR A 153 -15.63 12.44 12.19
CA THR A 153 -16.78 13.05 12.84
C THR A 153 -17.28 12.15 13.97
N GLY A 154 -17.01 12.53 15.21
CA GLY A 154 -17.45 11.81 16.39
C GLY A 154 -16.91 10.37 16.45
N LYS A 155 -17.80 9.39 16.29
CA LYS A 155 -17.43 7.95 16.37
C LYS A 155 -17.01 7.32 15.05
N PHE A 156 -16.98 8.11 13.97
CA PHE A 156 -16.67 7.60 12.63
C PHE A 156 -15.34 8.17 12.13
N HIS A 157 -14.53 7.29 11.58
CA HIS A 157 -13.37 7.63 10.77
C HIS A 157 -13.73 7.50 9.30
N GLN A 158 -13.60 8.58 8.57
CA GLN A 158 -13.85 8.64 7.14
C GLN A 158 -12.56 9.00 6.42
N PHE A 159 -12.29 8.29 5.37
CA PHE A 159 -11.13 8.51 4.51
C PHE A 159 -11.56 8.42 3.06
N LEU A 160 -11.17 9.41 2.27
CA LEU A 160 -11.38 9.43 0.83
C LEU A 160 -10.06 9.73 0.15
N GLN A 161 -9.64 8.88 -0.77
CA GLN A 161 -8.39 9.04 -1.48
C GLN A 161 -8.61 8.86 -2.99
N PRO A 162 -8.91 9.91 -3.74
CA PRO A 162 -8.72 9.90 -5.18
C PRO A 162 -7.22 9.83 -5.49
N SER A 163 -6.86 9.04 -6.48
CA SER A 163 -5.49 8.92 -6.96
C SER A 163 -5.46 8.72 -8.47
N PHE A 164 -4.38 9.18 -9.07
CA PHE A 164 -4.08 8.97 -10.47
C PHE A 164 -2.66 8.44 -10.58
N SER A 165 -2.48 7.38 -11.34
CA SER A 165 -1.16 6.80 -11.58
C SER A 165 -0.91 6.55 -13.06
N SER A 166 0.34 6.70 -13.45
CA SER A 166 0.84 6.26 -14.75
C SER A 166 1.95 5.25 -14.53
N LEU A 167 1.88 4.15 -15.26
CA LEU A 167 2.87 3.07 -15.23
C LEU A 167 3.38 2.87 -16.66
N TYR A 168 4.69 2.95 -16.84
CA TYR A 168 5.36 2.55 -18.08
C TYR A 168 6.17 1.28 -17.80
N GLN A 169 6.06 0.30 -18.70
CA GLN A 169 6.84 -0.94 -18.68
C GLN A 169 7.29 -1.29 -20.10
N ASN A 170 8.54 -1.72 -20.25
CA ASN A 170 9.05 -2.18 -21.55
C ASN A 170 8.80 -3.68 -21.81
N ASN A 171 7.59 -4.14 -21.47
CA ASN A 171 7.16 -5.51 -21.79
C ASN A 171 7.04 -5.71 -23.31
N TYR A 172 7.18 -6.95 -23.75
CA TYR A 172 7.10 -7.36 -25.15
C TYR A 172 5.78 -8.06 -25.43
N ILE A 173 5.16 -7.73 -26.57
CA ILE A 173 3.96 -8.41 -27.07
C ILE A 173 4.21 -8.91 -28.49
N HIS A 174 3.89 -10.19 -28.75
CA HIS A 174 3.97 -10.76 -30.09
C HIS A 174 2.73 -10.39 -30.90
N ILE A 175 2.94 -9.70 -32.03
CA ILE A 175 1.90 -9.34 -32.99
C ILE A 175 1.86 -10.42 -34.06
N LYS A 176 0.82 -11.25 -34.04
CA LYS A 176 0.70 -12.45 -34.88
C LYS A 176 0.61 -12.10 -36.36
N GLU A 177 -0.12 -11.04 -36.72
CA GLU A 177 -0.34 -10.62 -38.10
C GLU A 177 0.98 -10.19 -38.80
N GLU A 178 1.90 -9.61 -38.04
CA GLU A 178 3.15 -9.07 -38.56
C GLU A 178 4.36 -9.95 -38.22
N SER A 179 4.16 -11.03 -37.46
CA SER A 179 5.22 -11.94 -36.96
C SER A 179 6.38 -11.19 -36.30
N ARG A 180 6.09 -10.09 -35.61
CA ARG A 180 7.07 -9.27 -34.90
C ARG A 180 6.71 -9.09 -33.43
N TYR A 181 7.68 -8.67 -32.64
CA TYR A 181 7.47 -8.18 -31.30
C TYR A 181 7.39 -6.66 -31.30
N ASP A 182 6.42 -6.13 -30.59
CA ASP A 182 6.38 -4.74 -30.18
C ASP A 182 6.70 -4.63 -28.69
N TYR A 183 7.16 -3.48 -28.22
CA TYR A 183 7.58 -3.30 -26.84
C TYR A 183 7.15 -1.93 -26.31
N GLY A 184 7.03 -1.87 -24.99
CA GLY A 184 6.62 -0.66 -24.29
C GLY A 184 5.11 -0.56 -24.16
N GLN A 185 4.66 -0.44 -22.95
CA GLN A 185 3.25 -0.21 -22.65
C GLN A 185 3.11 0.88 -21.59
N THR A 186 2.14 1.74 -21.75
CA THR A 186 1.81 2.76 -20.76
C THR A 186 0.40 2.57 -20.27
N GLN A 187 0.25 2.37 -18.98
CA GLN A 187 -1.03 2.25 -18.29
C GLN A 187 -1.34 3.54 -17.53
N LEU A 188 -2.54 4.04 -17.69
CA LEU A 188 -3.10 5.09 -16.84
C LEU A 188 -4.14 4.48 -15.92
N THR A 189 -4.11 4.83 -14.65
CA THR A 189 -5.05 4.32 -13.65
C THR A 189 -5.59 5.48 -12.83
N GLY A 190 -6.92 5.61 -12.81
CA GLY A 190 -7.66 6.44 -11.86
C GLY A 190 -8.28 5.56 -10.79
N ARG A 191 -8.15 5.92 -9.52
CA ARG A 191 -8.73 5.18 -8.40
C ARG A 191 -9.39 6.13 -7.42
N ILE A 192 -10.54 5.73 -6.91
CA ILE A 192 -11.23 6.40 -5.80
C ILE A 192 -11.42 5.37 -4.71
N TYR A 193 -10.68 5.54 -3.62
CA TYR A 193 -10.81 4.71 -2.44
C TYR A 193 -11.56 5.47 -1.35
N PHE A 194 -12.64 4.89 -0.85
CA PHE A 194 -13.43 5.44 0.25
C PHE A 194 -13.55 4.42 1.36
N TYR A 195 -13.34 4.90 2.56
CA TYR A 195 -13.48 4.12 3.79
C TYR A 195 -14.23 4.92 4.83
N ASN A 196 -15.28 4.34 5.39
CA ASN A 196 -16.01 4.87 6.52
C ASN A 196 -16.17 3.78 7.56
N SER A 197 -15.71 4.01 8.76
CA SER A 197 -15.73 3.02 9.82
C SER A 197 -16.05 3.65 11.17
N ARG A 198 -16.92 3.00 11.91
CA ARG A 198 -17.12 3.30 13.32
C ARG A 198 -15.95 2.76 14.15
N ASN A 199 -15.55 3.51 15.17
CA ASN A 199 -14.55 3.06 16.14
C ASN A 199 -14.90 1.68 16.67
N SER A 200 -13.93 0.77 16.63
CA SER A 200 -14.07 -0.62 17.07
C SER A 200 -13.29 -0.87 18.36
N SER A 201 -13.77 -1.82 19.16
CA SER A 201 -13.06 -2.31 20.33
C SER A 201 -11.90 -3.23 19.93
N MET A 202 -10.88 -3.37 20.78
CA MET A 202 -9.79 -4.35 20.60
C MET A 202 -10.28 -5.81 20.53
N ARG A 203 -11.48 -6.08 21.04
CA ARG A 203 -12.13 -7.41 21.02
C ARG A 203 -12.87 -7.67 19.70
N ASP A 204 -13.23 -6.64 18.96
CA ASP A 204 -13.89 -6.81 17.67
C ASP A 204 -12.93 -7.46 16.65
N ILE A 205 -13.45 -8.35 15.81
CA ILE A 205 -12.67 -9.02 14.75
C ILE A 205 -12.49 -8.07 13.58
N TYR A 206 -13.56 -7.36 13.24
CA TYR A 206 -13.65 -6.32 12.22
C TYR A 206 -14.44 -5.14 12.80
N PRO A 207 -14.42 -3.97 12.16
CA PRO A 207 -15.32 -2.89 12.53
C PRO A 207 -16.77 -3.38 12.52
N ARG A 208 -17.53 -3.04 13.57
CA ARG A 208 -18.95 -3.44 13.65
C ARG A 208 -19.82 -2.78 12.59
N LEU A 209 -19.45 -1.58 12.19
CA LEU A 209 -20.10 -0.85 11.11
C LEU A 209 -19.01 -0.18 10.29
N ALA A 210 -18.86 -0.60 9.04
CA ALA A 210 -17.96 0.02 8.11
C ALA A 210 -18.44 -0.15 6.67
N GLN A 211 -17.99 0.75 5.83
CA GLN A 211 -18.20 0.78 4.40
C GLN A 211 -16.87 1.03 3.72
N VAL A 212 -16.52 0.20 2.77
CA VAL A 212 -15.33 0.34 1.94
C VAL A 212 -15.77 0.32 0.49
N VAL A 213 -15.34 1.27 -0.27
CA VAL A 213 -15.59 1.35 -1.71
C VAL A 213 -14.26 1.63 -2.39
N ASP A 214 -13.91 0.81 -3.36
CA ASP A 214 -12.72 0.95 -4.20
C ASP A 214 -13.16 0.90 -5.66
N LEU A 215 -13.17 2.04 -6.31
CA LEU A 215 -13.45 2.18 -7.72
C LEU A 215 -12.13 2.39 -8.45
N ASN A 216 -11.85 1.56 -9.42
CA ASN A 216 -10.63 1.61 -10.20
C ASN A 216 -10.95 1.58 -11.70
N PHE A 217 -10.30 2.47 -12.44
CA PHE A 217 -10.33 2.52 -13.88
C PHE A 217 -8.91 2.54 -14.42
N SER A 218 -8.55 1.57 -15.22
CA SER A 218 -7.23 1.47 -15.86
C SER A 218 -7.39 1.35 -17.37
N ILE A 219 -6.54 2.05 -18.10
CA ILE A 219 -6.56 2.07 -19.56
C ILE A 219 -5.12 2.09 -20.11
N TYR A 220 -4.94 1.46 -21.24
CA TYR A 220 -3.75 1.57 -22.11
C TYR A 220 -4.13 2.39 -23.35
N PRO A 221 -3.94 3.73 -23.34
CA PRO A 221 -4.62 4.60 -24.31
C PRO A 221 -3.87 4.83 -25.59
N TRP A 222 -2.54 4.64 -25.63
CA TRP A 222 -1.72 5.19 -26.71
C TRP A 222 -1.24 4.17 -27.74
N ASP A 223 -1.23 2.90 -27.38
CA ASP A 223 -0.74 1.86 -28.26
C ASP A 223 -1.88 0.94 -28.70
N LYS A 224 -2.09 0.83 -30.02
CA LYS A 224 -3.14 -0.04 -30.57
C LYS A 224 -2.96 -1.50 -30.20
N ASP A 225 -1.71 -1.94 -30.05
CA ASP A 225 -1.39 -3.32 -29.74
C ASP A 225 -1.57 -3.62 -28.25
N PHE A 226 -1.42 -2.60 -27.40
CA PHE A 226 -1.65 -2.67 -25.97
C PHE A 226 -2.98 -2.01 -25.53
N TYR A 227 -3.82 -1.63 -26.47
CA TYR A 227 -5.09 -1.02 -26.12
C TYR A 227 -5.97 -1.96 -25.29
N GLY A 228 -6.51 -1.47 -24.21
CA GLY A 228 -7.42 -2.17 -23.34
C GLY A 228 -7.81 -1.32 -22.14
N SER A 229 -8.92 -1.68 -21.52
CA SER A 229 -9.37 -1.01 -20.30
C SER A 229 -9.94 -2.00 -19.31
N VAL A 230 -9.75 -1.73 -18.03
CA VAL A 230 -10.35 -2.46 -16.91
C VAL A 230 -11.04 -1.45 -16.00
N THR A 231 -12.30 -1.67 -15.76
CA THR A 231 -13.08 -0.93 -14.75
C THR A 231 -13.49 -1.91 -13.68
N SER A 232 -13.10 -1.68 -12.43
CA SER A 232 -13.48 -2.52 -11.31
C SER A 232 -14.07 -1.71 -10.17
N LEU A 233 -15.14 -2.25 -9.60
CA LEU A 233 -15.78 -1.76 -8.39
C LEU A 233 -15.68 -2.85 -7.32
N GLN A 234 -15.09 -2.54 -6.19
CA GLN A 234 -15.03 -3.43 -5.03
C GLN A 234 -15.69 -2.74 -3.84
N THR A 235 -16.69 -3.37 -3.28
CA THR A 235 -17.39 -2.85 -2.11
C THR A 235 -17.39 -3.86 -0.99
N SER A 236 -17.28 -3.37 0.25
CA SER A 236 -17.41 -4.18 1.45
C SER A 236 -18.23 -3.42 2.49
N PHE A 237 -19.28 -4.06 2.96
CA PHE A 237 -20.15 -3.55 4.01
C PHE A 237 -20.03 -4.44 5.23
N PHE A 238 -19.81 -3.83 6.38
CA PHE A 238 -19.71 -4.52 7.66
C PHE A 238 -20.90 -4.13 8.53
N PHE A 239 -21.54 -5.13 9.09
CA PHE A 239 -22.68 -4.98 9.99
C PHE A 239 -22.43 -5.70 11.32
N PRO A 240 -23.00 -5.24 12.43
CA PRO A 240 -22.94 -5.96 13.68
C PRO A 240 -23.63 -7.32 13.50
N GLY A 241 -23.02 -8.37 14.02
CA GLY A 241 -23.63 -9.69 14.06
C GLY A 241 -24.69 -9.82 15.17
N ILE A 242 -25.28 -11.03 15.29
CA ILE A 242 -26.34 -11.33 16.25
C ILE A 242 -25.85 -11.23 17.70
N PHE A 243 -24.60 -11.62 17.96
CA PHE A 243 -23.99 -11.57 19.29
C PHE A 243 -22.91 -10.50 19.37
N ALA A 244 -22.48 -10.17 20.59
CA ALA A 244 -21.42 -9.21 20.82
C ALA A 244 -20.11 -9.64 20.13
N ASN A 245 -19.43 -8.68 19.49
CA ASN A 245 -18.17 -8.85 18.75
C ASN A 245 -18.24 -9.75 17.50
N ASN A 246 -19.42 -10.17 17.10
CA ASN A 246 -19.65 -10.84 15.83
C ASN A 246 -19.82 -9.81 14.72
N VAL A 247 -19.49 -10.18 13.49
CA VAL A 247 -19.58 -9.31 12.32
C VAL A 247 -20.10 -10.08 11.12
N LEU A 248 -21.03 -9.47 10.42
CA LEU A 248 -21.45 -9.85 9.09
C LEU A 248 -20.75 -8.93 8.09
N ARG A 249 -20.03 -9.50 7.11
CA ARG A 249 -19.43 -8.77 6.00
C ARG A 249 -20.09 -9.20 4.69
N LEU A 250 -20.60 -8.23 3.97
CA LEU A 250 -21.10 -8.40 2.62
C LEU A 250 -20.10 -7.76 1.65
N ARG A 251 -19.68 -8.49 0.63
CA ARG A 251 -18.85 -7.97 -0.46
C ARG A 251 -19.62 -8.08 -1.78
N TYR A 252 -19.50 -7.04 -2.56
CA TYR A 252 -19.89 -7.03 -3.96
C TYR A 252 -18.74 -6.45 -4.78
N GLU A 253 -18.33 -7.18 -5.77
CA GLU A 253 -17.26 -6.79 -6.66
C GLU A 253 -17.71 -7.04 -8.10
N ASN A 254 -17.38 -6.11 -8.97
CA ASN A 254 -17.70 -6.21 -10.38
C ASN A 254 -16.53 -5.68 -11.20
N GLU A 255 -16.23 -6.35 -12.30
CA GLU A 255 -15.16 -5.97 -13.22
C GLU A 255 -15.65 -6.06 -14.67
N PHE A 256 -15.36 -5.02 -15.42
CA PHE A 256 -15.52 -4.96 -16.85
C PHE A 256 -14.14 -4.87 -17.50
N LEU A 257 -13.85 -5.80 -18.37
CA LEU A 257 -12.60 -5.92 -19.10
C LEU A 257 -12.83 -5.75 -20.60
N THR A 258 -12.11 -4.82 -21.19
CA THR A 258 -12.06 -4.65 -22.65
C THR A 258 -10.60 -4.66 -23.09
N THR A 259 -10.20 -5.70 -23.81
CA THR A 259 -8.82 -5.84 -24.32
C THR A 259 -8.81 -6.08 -25.82
N ALA A 260 -7.79 -5.59 -26.52
CA ALA A 260 -7.60 -5.83 -27.93
C ALA A 260 -6.74 -7.09 -28.20
N LYS A 261 -5.50 -7.13 -27.69
CA LYS A 261 -4.51 -8.17 -28.05
C LYS A 261 -3.85 -8.87 -26.87
N PHE A 262 -4.03 -8.43 -25.64
CA PHE A 262 -3.42 -9.06 -24.49
C PHE A 262 -4.40 -9.11 -23.30
N LEU A 263 -4.12 -10.00 -22.34
CA LEU A 263 -4.98 -10.21 -21.19
C LEU A 263 -4.49 -9.37 -20.01
N MET A 264 -5.38 -8.55 -19.49
CA MET A 264 -5.14 -7.79 -18.25
C MET A 264 -5.48 -8.67 -17.04
N PRO A 265 -4.69 -8.59 -15.97
CA PRO A 265 -5.00 -9.35 -14.76
C PRO A 265 -6.25 -8.82 -14.10
N ASN A 266 -7.10 -9.72 -13.62
CA ASN A 266 -8.29 -9.36 -12.86
C ASN A 266 -7.90 -8.67 -11.55
N ARG A 267 -8.69 -7.68 -11.16
CA ARG A 267 -8.52 -6.90 -9.93
C ARG A 267 -9.45 -7.33 -8.81
N ILE A 268 -10.51 -8.07 -9.15
CA ILE A 268 -11.49 -8.56 -8.18
C ILE A 268 -11.09 -9.92 -7.61
N HIS A 269 -11.72 -10.28 -6.50
CA HIS A 269 -11.56 -11.59 -5.90
C HIS A 269 -12.40 -12.62 -6.64
N PHE A 270 -12.00 -13.87 -6.50
CA PHE A 270 -12.75 -15.02 -7.00
C PHE A 270 -13.36 -15.82 -5.84
N PRO A 271 -14.46 -16.53 -6.08
CA PRO A 271 -15.03 -17.43 -5.10
C PRO A 271 -13.97 -18.42 -4.59
N ARG A 272 -13.95 -18.65 -3.29
CA ARG A 272 -12.98 -19.54 -2.66
C ARG A 272 -13.10 -20.98 -3.21
N GLY A 273 -11.98 -21.54 -3.64
CA GLY A 273 -11.92 -22.88 -4.23
C GLY A 273 -12.13 -22.93 -5.75
N TYR A 274 -12.40 -21.80 -6.38
CA TYR A 274 -12.48 -21.72 -7.83
C TYR A 274 -11.19 -21.13 -8.42
N LYS A 275 -10.87 -21.52 -9.65
CA LYS A 275 -9.75 -20.94 -10.41
C LYS A 275 -10.16 -19.59 -10.97
N ASN A 276 -9.19 -18.70 -11.10
CA ASN A 276 -9.38 -17.44 -11.79
C ASN A 276 -9.77 -17.67 -13.25
N ILE A 277 -10.81 -17.00 -13.67
CA ILE A 277 -11.32 -17.02 -15.05
C ILE A 277 -11.14 -15.61 -15.60
N ILE A 278 -10.75 -15.50 -16.86
CA ILE A 278 -10.71 -14.22 -17.55
C ILE A 278 -11.96 -14.12 -18.39
N SER A 279 -12.76 -13.10 -18.16
CA SER A 279 -13.99 -12.80 -18.87
C SER A 279 -14.13 -11.30 -19.05
N GLU A 280 -14.93 -10.89 -20.01
CA GLU A 280 -15.21 -9.48 -20.27
C GLU A 280 -15.99 -8.84 -19.12
N GLU A 281 -16.82 -9.61 -18.46
CA GLU A 281 -17.56 -9.18 -17.27
C GLU A 281 -17.50 -10.28 -16.21
N ILE A 282 -17.18 -9.86 -15.01
CA ILE A 282 -17.15 -10.76 -13.83
C ILE A 282 -17.80 -10.03 -12.66
N SER A 283 -18.73 -10.69 -12.01
CA SER A 283 -19.32 -10.24 -10.76
C SER A 283 -19.08 -11.24 -9.65
N PHE A 284 -18.76 -10.76 -8.47
CA PHE A 284 -18.51 -11.57 -7.29
C PHE A 284 -19.30 -11.04 -6.09
N ILE A 285 -20.01 -11.92 -5.43
CA ILE A 285 -20.74 -11.63 -4.20
C ILE A 285 -20.25 -12.57 -3.11
N SER A 286 -19.96 -12.03 -1.94
CA SER A 286 -19.55 -12.83 -0.79
C SER A 286 -20.23 -12.36 0.48
N CYS A 287 -20.67 -13.33 1.27
CA CYS A 287 -21.23 -13.12 2.59
C CYS A 287 -20.39 -13.89 3.62
N ASP A 288 -19.75 -13.19 4.54
CA ASP A 288 -18.95 -13.78 5.62
C ASP A 288 -19.57 -13.43 6.97
N TYR A 289 -19.86 -14.42 7.77
CA TYR A 289 -20.21 -14.25 9.18
C TYR A 289 -19.07 -14.76 10.06
N LYS A 290 -18.51 -13.90 10.91
CA LYS A 290 -17.38 -14.24 11.79
C LYS A 290 -17.70 -13.96 13.24
N ALA A 291 -17.36 -14.93 14.08
CA ALA A 291 -17.57 -14.86 15.52
C ALA A 291 -16.29 -15.20 16.28
N PRO A 292 -15.92 -14.47 17.33
CA PRO A 292 -14.92 -14.91 18.28
C PRO A 292 -15.52 -16.04 19.13
N LEU A 293 -14.79 -17.14 19.25
CA LEU A 293 -15.20 -18.27 20.10
C LEU A 293 -14.71 -18.05 21.54
N ILE A 294 -13.41 -17.86 21.71
CA ILE A 294 -12.75 -17.65 22.99
C ILE A 294 -11.58 -16.67 22.86
N TYR A 295 -11.25 -16.03 23.95
CA TYR A 295 -10.10 -15.14 24.12
C TYR A 295 -9.17 -15.75 25.17
N PRO A 296 -8.31 -16.72 24.79
CA PRO A 296 -7.46 -17.41 25.77
C PRO A 296 -6.42 -16.47 26.37
N ASP A 297 -5.96 -15.45 25.61
CA ASP A 297 -4.95 -14.48 26.04
C ASP A 297 -3.73 -15.18 26.69
N PHE A 298 -3.23 -16.22 26.02
CA PHE A 298 -2.29 -17.18 26.55
C PHE A 298 -0.95 -17.11 25.83
N ASN A 299 0.13 -17.10 26.61
CA ASN A 299 1.51 -17.06 26.17
C ASN A 299 2.19 -18.42 26.35
N ILE A 300 2.87 -18.92 25.32
CA ILE A 300 3.81 -20.04 25.42
C ILE A 300 5.22 -19.46 25.26
N ALA A 301 5.81 -19.05 26.35
CA ALA A 301 7.12 -18.37 26.38
C ALA A 301 7.17 -17.22 25.35
N SER A 302 8.30 -17.07 24.63
CA SER A 302 8.48 -16.11 23.55
C SER A 302 8.06 -16.63 22.16
N LEU A 303 7.56 -17.87 22.08
CA LEU A 303 7.33 -18.56 20.81
C LEU A 303 5.93 -18.32 20.23
N LEU A 304 4.91 -18.27 21.08
CA LEU A 304 3.51 -18.20 20.63
C LEU A 304 2.64 -17.39 21.60
N TYR A 305 1.92 -16.42 21.07
CA TYR A 305 0.87 -15.69 21.76
C TYR A 305 -0.50 -15.95 21.13
N LEU A 306 -1.37 -16.66 21.86
CA LEU A 306 -2.72 -16.99 21.41
C LEU A 306 -3.73 -15.97 21.96
N LYS A 307 -3.95 -14.91 21.19
CA LYS A 307 -4.84 -13.80 21.60
C LYS A 307 -6.31 -14.19 21.57
N ARG A 308 -6.74 -14.89 20.49
CA ARG A 308 -8.16 -15.27 20.31
C ARG A 308 -8.29 -16.41 19.31
N ILE A 309 -9.33 -17.21 19.51
CA ILE A 309 -9.80 -18.20 18.53
C ILE A 309 -11.10 -17.69 17.93
N ARG A 310 -11.22 -17.74 16.62
CA ARG A 310 -12.38 -17.28 15.85
C ARG A 310 -12.86 -18.37 14.90
N ALA A 311 -14.17 -18.42 14.67
CA ALA A 311 -14.77 -19.21 13.61
C ALA A 311 -15.56 -18.32 12.65
N GLY A 312 -15.79 -18.81 11.46
CA GLY A 312 -16.59 -18.11 10.47
C GLY A 312 -17.19 -19.07 9.46
N ILE A 313 -18.33 -18.69 8.97
CA ILE A 313 -19.00 -19.31 7.83
C ILE A 313 -19.01 -18.30 6.69
N PHE A 314 -18.96 -18.76 5.48
CA PHE A 314 -18.98 -17.92 4.30
C PHE A 314 -19.78 -18.56 3.17
N TYR A 315 -20.27 -17.70 2.30
CA TYR A 315 -20.92 -18.07 1.06
C TYR A 315 -20.40 -17.13 -0.03
N ASP A 316 -19.89 -17.70 -1.11
CA ASP A 316 -19.34 -16.99 -2.27
C ASP A 316 -20.13 -17.38 -3.52
N PHE A 317 -20.50 -16.37 -4.31
CA PHE A 317 -21.25 -16.54 -5.55
C PHE A 317 -20.64 -15.68 -6.66
#